data_44a8218a7465e04bd74a1885b23cedc1
#
_entry.id   44a8218a7465e04bd74a1885b23cedc1
#
_cell.length_a   1.000
_cell.length_b   1.000
_cell.length_c   1.000
_cell.angle_alpha   90.00
_cell.angle_beta   90.00
_cell.angle_gamma   90.00
#
_symmetry.space_group_name_H-M   'P 1'
#
loop_
_entity.id
_entity.type
_entity.pdbx_description
1 polymer ?
#
loop_
_entity_poly.entity_id
_entity_poly.type
_entity_poly.pdbx_seq_one_letter_code
_entity_poly.pdbx_strand_id
1 'polypeptide(L)'
;MYKYRAILKRVGIVLIAVGILDIAYLVYCISQQKSYSSSLNILAVVGGVFLFRGSLRAVHIVTWFAAFMLSYFVSVFILLPFLKPAELWGTEFRLDPVGLCLSLLLTITLIALHFWIYTQLRAAPVVSESFNSGHSASTPKFAFILGVALVVLPAGMMHFTRGGAAGAKAVEIARTQYGQDYKYHLTGMSWSNGNVRASLTAYNEQEIKPVQVEWEQ
;
A
#
# COMPACT_ATOMS: atom_id res chain seq x y z
N MET A 1 -32.45 -8.90 -16.95
CA MET A 1 -32.28 -7.52 -16.39
C MET A 1 -31.84 -7.47 -14.91
N TYR A 2 -32.11 -8.47 -14.09
CA TYR A 2 -31.81 -8.43 -12.63
C TYR A 2 -30.40 -8.86 -12.21
N LYS A 3 -29.67 -9.62 -13.06
CA LYS A 3 -28.38 -10.23 -12.65
C LYS A 3 -27.27 -9.18 -12.37
N TYR A 4 -27.11 -8.14 -13.19
CA TYR A 4 -26.08 -7.12 -12.95
C TYR A 4 -26.34 -6.32 -11.67
N ARG A 5 -27.61 -5.94 -11.39
CA ARG A 5 -27.94 -5.22 -10.14
C ARG A 5 -27.64 -6.01 -8.88
N ALA A 6 -27.81 -7.34 -8.91
CA ALA A 6 -27.44 -8.20 -7.78
C ALA A 6 -25.92 -8.19 -7.54
N ILE A 7 -25.12 -8.19 -8.62
CA ILE A 7 -23.65 -8.08 -8.53
C ILE A 7 -23.27 -6.72 -7.92
N LEU A 8 -23.83 -5.62 -8.45
CA LEU A 8 -23.52 -4.28 -7.95
C LEU A 8 -23.91 -4.10 -6.48
N LYS A 9 -25.06 -4.60 -6.07
CA LYS A 9 -25.49 -4.56 -4.67
C LYS A 9 -24.52 -5.33 -3.76
N ARG A 10 -24.10 -6.53 -4.17
CA ARG A 10 -23.16 -7.35 -3.40
C ARG A 10 -21.81 -6.63 -3.24
N VAL A 11 -21.23 -6.12 -4.32
CA VAL A 11 -19.98 -5.36 -4.28
C VAL A 11 -20.15 -4.06 -3.47
N GLY A 12 -21.26 -3.35 -3.64
CA GLY A 12 -21.57 -2.15 -2.89
C GLY A 12 -21.63 -2.39 -1.37
N ILE A 13 -22.30 -3.47 -0.94
CA ILE A 13 -22.37 -3.84 0.49
C ILE A 13 -20.97 -4.14 1.04
N VAL A 14 -20.14 -4.91 0.32
CA VAL A 14 -18.77 -5.24 0.76
C VAL A 14 -17.94 -3.97 0.88
N LEU A 15 -17.99 -3.06 -0.10
CA LEU A 15 -17.25 -1.79 -0.04
C LEU A 15 -17.70 -0.91 1.13
N ILE A 16 -19.00 -0.80 1.38
CA ILE A 16 -19.53 -0.05 2.53
C ILE A 16 -19.05 -0.67 3.83
N ALA A 17 -19.14 -2.00 3.97
CA ALA A 17 -18.71 -2.69 5.18
C ALA A 17 -17.21 -2.49 5.45
N VAL A 18 -16.36 -2.67 4.43
CA VAL A 18 -14.91 -2.45 4.53
C VAL A 18 -14.59 -0.99 4.88
N GLY A 19 -15.25 -0.02 4.21
CA GLY A 19 -15.04 1.39 4.49
C GLY A 19 -15.47 1.80 5.91
N ILE A 20 -16.59 1.24 6.43
CA ILE A 20 -17.02 1.48 7.80
C ILE A 20 -16.03 0.89 8.82
N LEU A 21 -15.54 -0.33 8.58
CA LEU A 21 -14.52 -0.96 9.43
C LEU A 21 -13.23 -0.14 9.47
N ASP A 22 -12.80 0.39 8.32
CA ASP A 22 -11.60 1.23 8.24
C ASP A 22 -11.79 2.58 8.96
N ILE A 23 -12.98 3.20 8.86
CA ILE A 23 -13.34 4.40 9.63
C ILE A 23 -13.36 4.10 11.14
N ALA A 24 -13.91 2.96 11.55
CA ALA A 24 -13.90 2.55 12.96
C ALA A 24 -12.47 2.36 13.47
N TYR A 25 -11.60 1.77 12.66
CA TYR A 25 -10.18 1.62 12.97
C TYR A 25 -9.46 2.98 13.05
N LEU A 26 -9.76 3.92 12.15
CA LEU A 26 -9.28 5.31 12.25
C LEU A 26 -9.63 5.94 13.59
N VAL A 27 -10.91 5.86 13.99
CA VAL A 27 -11.37 6.42 15.27
C VAL A 27 -10.64 5.76 16.46
N TYR A 28 -10.45 4.44 16.39
CA TYR A 28 -9.66 3.73 17.40
C TYR A 28 -8.20 4.22 17.45
N CYS A 29 -7.53 4.38 16.30
CA CYS A 29 -6.16 4.88 16.25
C CYS A 29 -6.04 6.29 16.84
N ILE A 30 -6.97 7.18 16.52
CA ILE A 30 -7.01 8.54 17.09
C ILE A 30 -7.18 8.47 18.60
N SER A 31 -8.09 7.64 19.11
CA SER A 31 -8.33 7.52 20.56
C SER A 31 -7.12 6.97 21.34
N GLN A 32 -6.30 6.16 20.68
CA GLN A 32 -5.09 5.55 21.24
C GLN A 32 -3.80 6.31 20.91
N GLN A 33 -3.89 7.48 20.27
CA GLN A 33 -2.74 8.27 19.79
C GLN A 33 -1.77 7.45 18.91
N LYS A 34 -2.29 6.47 18.18
CA LYS A 34 -1.52 5.65 17.24
C LYS A 34 -1.52 6.28 15.86
N SER A 35 -0.42 6.10 15.14
CA SER A 35 -0.36 6.50 13.73
C SER A 35 -1.34 5.68 12.90
N TYR A 36 -2.08 6.36 12.02
CA TYR A 36 -3.02 5.75 11.09
C TYR A 36 -2.62 6.08 9.65
N SER A 37 -2.67 5.08 8.80
CA SER A 37 -2.49 5.25 7.36
C SER A 37 -3.81 4.96 6.66
N SER A 38 -4.35 5.95 5.95
CA SER A 38 -5.64 5.82 5.27
C SER A 38 -5.52 5.09 3.94
N SER A 39 -6.45 4.17 3.70
CA SER A 39 -6.63 3.46 2.42
C SER A 39 -7.78 4.04 1.58
N LEU A 40 -8.11 5.33 1.73
CA LEU A 40 -9.21 5.97 1.00
C LEU A 40 -10.61 5.41 1.39
N ASN A 41 -10.81 5.13 2.67
CA ASN A 41 -12.02 4.57 3.26
C ASN A 41 -13.32 5.31 2.88
N ILE A 42 -13.31 6.64 2.85
CA ILE A 42 -14.47 7.46 2.46
C ILE A 42 -14.84 7.18 1.00
N LEU A 43 -13.86 7.05 0.10
CA LEU A 43 -14.12 6.73 -1.31
C LEU A 43 -14.71 5.33 -1.47
N ALA A 44 -14.30 4.37 -0.64
CA ALA A 44 -14.88 3.03 -0.64
C ALA A 44 -16.36 3.06 -0.22
N VAL A 45 -16.72 3.81 0.84
CA VAL A 45 -18.11 3.97 1.27
C VAL A 45 -18.94 4.66 0.18
N VAL A 46 -18.47 5.79 -0.35
CA VAL A 46 -19.17 6.54 -1.40
C VAL A 46 -19.36 5.69 -2.66
N GLY A 47 -18.28 5.04 -3.15
CA GLY A 47 -18.34 4.13 -4.28
C GLY A 47 -19.31 2.97 -4.05
N GLY A 48 -19.30 2.40 -2.84
CA GLY A 48 -20.20 1.35 -2.40
C GLY A 48 -21.67 1.76 -2.43
N VAL A 49 -21.99 2.96 -1.94
CA VAL A 49 -23.37 3.51 -1.96
C VAL A 49 -23.86 3.71 -3.41
N PHE A 50 -23.01 4.26 -4.29
CA PHE A 50 -23.40 4.43 -5.69
C PHE A 50 -23.58 3.08 -6.41
N LEU A 51 -22.74 2.10 -6.15
CA LEU A 51 -22.93 0.74 -6.69
C LEU A 51 -24.20 0.10 -6.15
N PHE A 52 -24.48 0.24 -4.86
CA PHE A 52 -25.70 -0.28 -4.25
C PHE A 52 -26.95 0.31 -4.90
N ARG A 53 -26.92 1.60 -5.30
CA ARG A 53 -27.97 2.28 -6.06
C ARG A 53 -28.03 1.86 -7.53
N GLY A 54 -27.07 1.05 -8.03
CA GLY A 54 -27.03 0.56 -9.41
C GLY A 54 -26.41 1.53 -10.42
N SER A 55 -25.60 2.48 -9.99
CA SER A 55 -24.93 3.45 -10.87
C SER A 55 -23.87 2.80 -11.74
N LEU A 56 -24.05 2.82 -13.06
CA LEU A 56 -23.06 2.32 -14.03
C LEU A 56 -21.83 3.25 -14.16
N ARG A 57 -21.96 4.54 -13.87
CA ARG A 57 -20.81 5.46 -13.78
C ARG A 57 -19.88 5.05 -12.63
N ALA A 58 -20.45 4.67 -11.49
CA ALA A 58 -19.68 4.17 -10.36
C ALA A 58 -18.96 2.85 -10.69
N VAL A 59 -19.53 1.97 -11.51
CA VAL A 59 -18.88 0.75 -11.99
C VAL A 59 -17.54 1.09 -12.65
N HIS A 60 -17.50 2.06 -13.55
CA HIS A 60 -16.27 2.44 -14.24
C HIS A 60 -15.19 2.94 -13.27
N ILE A 61 -15.55 3.86 -12.37
CA ILE A 61 -14.64 4.45 -11.39
C ILE A 61 -14.11 3.39 -10.42
N VAL A 62 -15.02 2.57 -9.85
CA VAL A 62 -14.62 1.53 -8.89
C VAL A 62 -13.81 0.42 -9.54
N THR A 63 -14.12 0.05 -10.79
CA THR A 63 -13.32 -0.93 -11.54
C THR A 63 -11.91 -0.41 -11.80
N TRP A 64 -11.79 0.86 -12.19
CA TRP A 64 -10.49 1.50 -12.40
C TRP A 64 -9.67 1.51 -11.10
N PHE A 65 -10.30 1.92 -10.01
CA PHE A 65 -9.66 1.98 -8.70
C PHE A 65 -9.29 0.59 -8.18
N ALA A 66 -10.16 -0.40 -8.35
CA ALA A 66 -9.87 -1.78 -7.97
C ALA A 66 -8.69 -2.37 -8.76
N ALA A 67 -8.59 -2.07 -10.06
CA ALA A 67 -7.44 -2.47 -10.88
C ALA A 67 -6.13 -1.80 -10.44
N PHE A 68 -6.19 -0.50 -10.13
CA PHE A 68 -5.07 0.27 -9.61
C PHE A 68 -4.56 -0.29 -8.27
N MET A 69 -5.45 -0.47 -7.30
CA MET A 69 -5.11 -1.00 -5.98
C MET A 69 -4.64 -2.46 -6.04
N LEU A 70 -5.24 -3.27 -6.90
CA LEU A 70 -4.80 -4.65 -7.12
C LEU A 70 -3.35 -4.69 -7.58
N SER A 71 -3.01 -3.94 -8.64
CA SER A 71 -1.63 -3.92 -9.15
C SER A 71 -0.65 -3.30 -8.17
N TYR A 72 -1.06 -2.27 -7.41
CA TYR A 72 -0.28 -1.68 -6.33
C TYR A 72 0.07 -2.70 -5.24
N PHE A 73 -0.92 -3.38 -4.65
CA PHE A 73 -0.68 -4.36 -3.58
C PHE A 73 0.08 -5.59 -4.06
N VAL A 74 -0.18 -6.07 -5.27
CA VAL A 74 0.58 -7.18 -5.87
C VAL A 74 2.04 -6.77 -6.07
N SER A 75 2.31 -5.55 -6.56
CA SER A 75 3.67 -5.05 -6.73
C SER A 75 4.40 -4.88 -5.39
N VAL A 76 3.72 -4.32 -4.38
CA VAL A 76 4.26 -4.24 -3.01
C VAL A 76 4.61 -5.63 -2.51
N PHE A 77 3.69 -6.59 -2.62
CA PHE A 77 3.90 -7.96 -2.14
C PHE A 77 5.08 -8.66 -2.80
N ILE A 78 5.24 -8.50 -4.13
CA ILE A 78 6.37 -9.07 -4.89
C ILE A 78 7.69 -8.40 -4.50
N LEU A 79 7.69 -7.07 -4.30
CA LEU A 79 8.91 -6.34 -3.96
C LEU A 79 9.30 -6.43 -2.48
N LEU A 80 8.38 -6.83 -1.61
CA LEU A 80 8.55 -6.90 -0.16
C LEU A 80 9.88 -7.59 0.26
N PRO A 81 10.25 -8.78 -0.25
CA PRO A 81 11.51 -9.43 0.12
C PRO A 81 12.77 -8.68 -0.33
N PHE A 82 12.66 -7.78 -1.33
CA PHE A 82 13.78 -7.00 -1.86
C PHE A 82 13.93 -5.62 -1.22
N LEU A 83 12.91 -5.15 -0.48
CA LEU A 83 12.92 -3.84 0.15
C LEU A 83 13.83 -3.77 1.38
N LYS A 84 14.05 -4.89 2.05
CA LYS A 84 14.85 -5.00 3.27
C LYS A 84 15.85 -6.15 3.15
N PRO A 85 17.02 -6.07 3.83
CA PRO A 85 17.94 -7.20 3.92
C PRO A 85 17.29 -8.42 4.58
N ALA A 86 17.69 -9.62 4.15
CA ALA A 86 17.18 -10.88 4.72
C ALA A 86 17.41 -10.99 6.24
N GLU A 87 18.50 -10.44 6.73
CA GLU A 87 18.81 -10.41 8.16
C GLU A 87 17.80 -9.56 8.96
N LEU A 88 17.40 -8.40 8.43
CA LEU A 88 16.40 -7.55 9.07
C LEU A 88 15.03 -8.26 9.11
N TRP A 89 14.65 -8.99 8.03
CA TRP A 89 13.48 -9.84 8.04
C TRP A 89 13.54 -10.91 9.12
N GLY A 90 14.69 -11.56 9.29
CA GLY A 90 14.91 -12.55 10.34
C GLY A 90 14.77 -11.96 11.74
N THR A 91 15.30 -10.75 11.96
CA THR A 91 15.18 -10.05 13.24
C THR A 91 13.73 -9.62 13.51
N GLU A 92 13.03 -9.03 12.52
CA GLU A 92 11.61 -8.67 12.64
C GLU A 92 10.74 -9.90 12.98
N PHE A 93 10.99 -11.03 12.30
CA PHE A 93 10.24 -12.27 12.58
C PHE A 93 10.52 -12.81 13.99
N ARG A 94 11.74 -12.66 14.49
CA ARG A 94 12.11 -13.10 15.85
C ARG A 94 11.49 -12.23 16.93
N LEU A 95 11.48 -10.91 16.73
CA LEU A 95 11.00 -9.95 17.72
C LEU A 95 9.49 -9.80 17.72
N ASP A 96 8.85 -9.81 16.57
CA ASP A 96 7.38 -9.68 16.43
C ASP A 96 6.84 -10.59 15.31
N PRO A 97 6.80 -11.91 15.53
CA PRO A 97 6.28 -12.85 14.54
C PRO A 97 4.80 -12.64 14.27
N VAL A 98 4.02 -12.26 15.30
CA VAL A 98 2.58 -12.07 15.17
C VAL A 98 2.27 -10.84 14.33
N GLY A 99 2.92 -9.70 14.61
CA GLY A 99 2.72 -8.47 13.84
C GLY A 99 3.12 -8.64 12.37
N LEU A 100 4.24 -9.32 12.10
CA LEU A 100 4.68 -9.60 10.75
C LEU A 100 3.71 -10.51 9.99
N CYS A 101 3.29 -11.63 10.60
CA CYS A 101 2.31 -12.52 9.99
C CYS A 101 0.96 -11.82 9.75
N LEU A 102 0.51 -10.98 10.68
CA LEU A 102 -0.73 -10.23 10.55
C LEU A 102 -0.65 -9.21 9.40
N SER A 103 0.47 -8.50 9.24
CA SER A 103 0.68 -7.55 8.15
C SER A 103 0.69 -8.23 6.77
N LEU A 104 1.32 -9.39 6.65
CA LEU A 104 1.30 -10.19 5.43
C LEU A 104 -0.10 -10.71 5.12
N LEU A 105 -0.81 -11.25 6.12
CA LEU A 105 -2.19 -11.72 5.97
C LEU A 105 -3.13 -10.59 5.52
N LEU A 106 -2.98 -9.40 6.11
CA LEU A 106 -3.74 -8.22 5.70
C LEU A 106 -3.48 -7.87 4.23
N THR A 107 -2.21 -7.85 3.81
CA THR A 107 -1.83 -7.56 2.42
C THR A 107 -2.44 -8.58 1.45
N ILE A 108 -2.38 -9.86 1.76
CA ILE A 108 -3.00 -10.93 0.97
C ILE A 108 -4.52 -10.75 0.91
N THR A 109 -5.15 -10.39 2.04
CA THR A 109 -6.59 -10.15 2.11
C THR A 109 -6.99 -8.95 1.23
N LEU A 110 -6.22 -7.87 1.24
CA LEU A 110 -6.44 -6.71 0.37
C LEU A 110 -6.30 -7.07 -1.11
N ILE A 111 -5.29 -7.86 -1.48
CA ILE A 111 -5.14 -8.38 -2.85
C ILE A 111 -6.37 -9.18 -3.26
N ALA A 112 -6.79 -10.14 -2.43
CA ALA A 112 -7.94 -11.00 -2.70
C ALA A 112 -9.25 -10.17 -2.82
N LEU A 113 -9.45 -9.18 -1.95
CA LEU A 113 -10.59 -8.29 -1.97
C LEU A 113 -10.66 -7.48 -3.28
N HIS A 114 -9.56 -6.83 -3.67
CA HIS A 114 -9.53 -6.01 -4.89
C HIS A 114 -9.63 -6.87 -6.16
N PHE A 115 -9.03 -8.05 -6.15
CA PHE A 115 -9.20 -9.03 -7.22
C PHE A 115 -10.66 -9.46 -7.35
N TRP A 116 -11.32 -9.78 -6.23
CA TRP A 116 -12.73 -10.17 -6.22
C TRP A 116 -13.62 -9.01 -6.72
N ILE A 117 -13.43 -7.77 -6.22
CA ILE A 117 -14.19 -6.60 -6.68
C ILE A 117 -14.02 -6.41 -8.19
N TYR A 118 -12.77 -6.45 -8.66
CA TYR A 118 -12.46 -6.30 -10.08
C TYR A 118 -13.16 -7.36 -10.93
N THR A 119 -13.09 -8.63 -10.56
CA THR A 119 -13.72 -9.73 -11.31
C THR A 119 -15.24 -9.64 -11.30
N GLN A 120 -15.85 -9.24 -10.18
CA GLN A 120 -17.31 -9.04 -10.11
C GLN A 120 -17.78 -7.91 -11.03
N LEU A 121 -17.09 -6.77 -11.02
CA LEU A 121 -17.45 -5.62 -11.85
C LEU A 121 -17.11 -5.83 -13.34
N ARG A 122 -16.23 -6.77 -13.66
CA ARG A 122 -15.90 -7.21 -15.04
C ARG A 122 -16.72 -8.42 -15.50
N ALA A 123 -17.66 -8.89 -14.69
CA ALA A 123 -18.53 -9.99 -15.09
C ALA A 123 -19.41 -9.62 -16.30
N ALA A 124 -19.67 -10.56 -17.20
CA ALA A 124 -20.37 -10.34 -18.46
C ALA A 124 -21.70 -9.57 -18.32
N PRO A 125 -22.57 -9.82 -17.31
CA PRO A 125 -23.83 -9.07 -17.16
C PRO A 125 -23.60 -7.58 -16.86
N VAL A 126 -22.52 -7.21 -16.16
CA VAL A 126 -22.20 -5.81 -15.84
C VAL A 126 -21.58 -5.11 -17.05
N VAL A 127 -20.66 -5.78 -17.74
CA VAL A 127 -20.00 -5.24 -18.94
C VAL A 127 -21.00 -5.00 -20.05
N SER A 128 -21.90 -5.95 -20.34
CA SER A 128 -22.91 -5.81 -21.39
C SER A 128 -23.88 -4.67 -21.07
N GLU A 129 -24.33 -4.53 -19.84
CA GLU A 129 -25.23 -3.42 -19.46
C GLU A 129 -24.52 -2.06 -19.52
N SER A 130 -23.25 -1.99 -19.11
CA SER A 130 -22.45 -0.77 -19.25
C SER A 130 -22.32 -0.36 -20.70
N PHE A 131 -22.03 -1.29 -21.60
CA PHE A 131 -21.93 -1.04 -23.03
C PHE A 131 -23.27 -0.57 -23.62
N ASN A 132 -24.39 -1.25 -23.32
CA ASN A 132 -25.73 -0.88 -23.79
C ASN A 132 -26.16 0.50 -23.28
N SER A 133 -25.63 0.95 -22.16
CA SER A 133 -25.89 2.27 -21.58
C SER A 133 -24.91 3.35 -22.05
N GLY A 134 -24.10 3.09 -23.07
CA GLY A 134 -23.15 4.05 -23.65
C GLY A 134 -21.91 4.32 -22.78
N HIS A 135 -21.62 3.48 -21.79
CA HIS A 135 -20.43 3.62 -20.95
C HIS A 135 -19.29 2.75 -21.50
N SER A 136 -18.06 3.25 -21.38
CA SER A 136 -16.87 2.47 -21.76
C SER A 136 -16.72 1.22 -20.91
N ALA A 137 -16.63 0.07 -21.55
CA ALA A 137 -16.37 -1.22 -20.91
C ALA A 137 -14.94 -1.71 -21.13
N SER A 138 -14.02 -0.83 -21.53
CA SER A 138 -12.63 -1.17 -21.81
C SER A 138 -11.90 -1.62 -20.53
N THR A 139 -10.87 -2.45 -20.71
CA THR A 139 -9.98 -2.84 -19.60
C THR A 139 -9.14 -1.64 -19.16
N PRO A 140 -9.08 -1.31 -17.87
CA PRO A 140 -8.36 -0.13 -17.38
C PRO A 140 -6.84 -0.37 -17.33
N LYS A 141 -6.20 -0.54 -18.51
CA LYS A 141 -4.76 -0.82 -18.64
C LYS A 141 -3.91 0.23 -17.93
N PHE A 142 -4.29 1.50 -18.05
CA PHE A 142 -3.56 2.61 -17.42
C PHE A 142 -3.58 2.50 -15.88
N ALA A 143 -4.67 2.04 -15.28
CA ALA A 143 -4.76 1.83 -13.83
C ALA A 143 -3.74 0.79 -13.34
N PHE A 144 -3.61 -0.33 -14.06
CA PHE A 144 -2.61 -1.35 -13.75
C PHE A 144 -1.17 -0.82 -13.86
N ILE A 145 -0.86 -0.10 -14.95
CA ILE A 145 0.46 0.50 -15.15
C ILE A 145 0.79 1.50 -14.04
N LEU A 146 -0.17 2.36 -13.69
CA LEU A 146 0.01 3.36 -12.64
C LEU A 146 0.25 2.72 -11.27
N GLY A 147 -0.49 1.66 -10.93
CA GLY A 147 -0.30 0.94 -9.67
C GLY A 147 1.08 0.31 -9.55
N VAL A 148 1.58 -0.31 -10.63
CA VAL A 148 2.95 -0.85 -10.68
C VAL A 148 3.98 0.27 -10.58
N ALA A 149 3.82 1.33 -11.38
CA ALA A 149 4.77 2.45 -11.44
C ALA A 149 4.93 3.15 -10.08
N LEU A 150 3.82 3.33 -9.35
CA LEU A 150 3.82 3.97 -8.02
C LEU A 150 4.64 3.19 -6.98
N VAL A 151 4.87 1.91 -7.17
CA VAL A 151 5.70 1.07 -6.28
C VAL A 151 7.13 0.95 -6.81
N VAL A 152 7.28 0.66 -8.10
CA VAL A 152 8.60 0.37 -8.70
C VAL A 152 9.47 1.61 -8.77
N LEU A 153 8.91 2.79 -9.10
CA LEU A 153 9.69 4.02 -9.22
C LEU A 153 10.30 4.45 -7.88
N PRO A 154 9.57 4.58 -6.76
CA PRO A 154 10.18 4.93 -5.48
C PRO A 154 11.15 3.86 -4.98
N ALA A 155 10.84 2.56 -5.17
CA ALA A 155 11.74 1.47 -4.80
C ALA A 155 13.07 1.53 -5.58
N GLY A 156 13.02 1.82 -6.89
CA GLY A 156 14.19 2.03 -7.73
C GLY A 156 15.01 3.22 -7.27
N MET A 157 14.38 4.39 -7.07
CA MET A 157 15.05 5.58 -6.54
C MET A 157 15.75 5.29 -5.21
N MET A 158 15.08 4.60 -4.30
CA MET A 158 15.63 4.23 -3.00
C MET A 158 16.83 3.27 -3.13
N HIS A 159 16.77 2.33 -4.07
CA HIS A 159 17.89 1.43 -4.35
C HIS A 159 19.15 2.19 -4.80
N PHE A 160 19.00 3.17 -5.72
CA PHE A 160 20.10 4.02 -6.15
C PHE A 160 20.65 4.90 -5.02
N THR A 161 19.76 5.47 -4.19
CA THR A 161 20.16 6.28 -3.04
C THR A 161 20.97 5.48 -2.02
N ARG A 162 20.57 4.24 -1.73
CA ARG A 162 21.29 3.35 -0.81
C ARG A 162 22.69 2.99 -1.29
N GLY A 163 22.84 2.74 -2.59
CA GLY A 163 24.14 2.41 -3.20
C GLY A 163 25.04 3.61 -3.45
N GLY A 164 24.56 4.84 -3.28
CA GLY A 164 25.31 6.06 -3.55
C GLY A 164 26.19 6.52 -2.38
N ALA A 165 27.08 7.49 -2.65
CA ALA A 165 27.97 8.09 -1.65
C ALA A 165 27.22 8.67 -0.43
N ALA A 166 26.06 9.27 -0.65
CA ALA A 166 25.23 9.83 0.42
C ALA A 166 24.68 8.74 1.34
N GLY A 167 24.29 7.59 0.80
CA GLY A 167 23.86 6.44 1.58
C GLY A 167 24.98 5.85 2.43
N ALA A 168 26.19 5.72 1.87
CA ALA A 168 27.37 5.27 2.60
C ALA A 168 27.74 6.23 3.75
N LYS A 169 27.72 7.55 3.48
CA LYS A 169 27.98 8.60 4.49
C LYS A 169 26.93 8.55 5.63
N ALA A 170 25.66 8.36 5.30
CA ALA A 170 24.60 8.21 6.31
C ALA A 170 24.85 7.03 7.26
N VAL A 171 25.26 5.87 6.72
CA VAL A 171 25.59 4.69 7.52
C VAL A 171 26.84 4.92 8.38
N GLU A 172 27.86 5.60 7.87
CA GLU A 172 29.07 5.93 8.62
C GLU A 172 28.77 6.84 9.81
N ILE A 173 28.01 7.91 9.59
CA ILE A 173 27.57 8.82 10.65
C ILE A 173 26.72 8.06 11.69
N ALA A 174 25.80 7.22 11.24
CA ALA A 174 24.98 6.42 12.15
C ALA A 174 25.82 5.47 13.02
N ARG A 175 26.84 4.82 12.46
CA ARG A 175 27.80 3.98 13.21
C ARG A 175 28.56 4.77 14.28
N THR A 176 28.94 6.00 13.97
CA THR A 176 29.67 6.85 14.91
C THR A 176 28.75 7.34 16.04
N GLN A 177 27.50 7.64 15.75
CA GLN A 177 26.55 8.20 16.72
C GLN A 177 25.84 7.13 17.57
N TYR A 178 25.51 5.97 16.99
CA TYR A 178 24.67 4.96 17.64
C TYR A 178 25.40 3.64 17.93
N GLY A 179 26.68 3.53 17.54
CA GLY A 179 27.53 2.40 17.85
C GLY A 179 27.76 1.43 16.69
N GLN A 180 28.78 0.59 16.83
CA GLN A 180 29.20 -0.37 15.80
C GLN A 180 28.50 -1.73 15.91
N ASP A 181 27.79 -1.97 17.00
CA ASP A 181 27.09 -3.24 17.28
C ASP A 181 25.81 -3.42 16.48
N TYR A 182 25.40 -2.37 15.73
CA TYR A 182 24.21 -2.37 14.89
C TYR A 182 24.56 -2.45 13.41
N LYS A 183 23.72 -3.15 12.67
CA LYS A 183 23.60 -3.02 11.23
C LYS A 183 22.62 -1.91 10.90
N TYR A 184 22.88 -1.16 9.84
CA TYR A 184 22.08 0.01 9.47
C TYR A 184 21.48 -0.18 8.09
N HIS A 185 20.16 -0.01 8.00
CA HIS A 185 19.42 -0.05 6.75
C HIS A 185 18.78 1.32 6.49
N LEU A 186 19.17 1.97 5.39
CA LEU A 186 18.63 3.28 5.00
C LEU A 186 17.17 3.12 4.56
N THR A 187 16.25 3.84 5.21
CA THR A 187 14.81 3.80 4.95
C THR A 187 14.29 5.06 4.27
N GLY A 188 15.00 6.17 4.40
CA GLY A 188 14.61 7.42 3.77
C GLY A 188 15.76 8.42 3.74
N MET A 189 15.70 9.36 2.79
CA MET A 189 16.64 10.48 2.70
C MET A 189 15.90 11.70 2.15
N SER A 190 16.17 12.86 2.75
CA SER A 190 15.62 14.14 2.32
C SER A 190 16.72 15.20 2.29
N TRP A 191 16.61 16.12 1.36
CA TRP A 191 17.51 17.25 1.16
C TRP A 191 16.73 18.55 1.35
N SER A 192 17.23 19.43 2.21
CA SER A 192 16.61 20.73 2.47
C SER A 192 17.65 21.74 2.92
N ASN A 193 17.72 22.89 2.24
CA ASN A 193 18.57 24.02 2.62
C ASN A 193 20.05 23.68 2.87
N GLY A 194 20.65 22.85 2.02
CA GLY A 194 22.04 22.43 2.19
C GLY A 194 22.26 21.32 3.25
N ASN A 195 21.20 20.90 3.96
CA ASN A 195 21.24 19.81 4.92
C ASN A 195 20.65 18.53 4.32
N VAL A 196 21.29 17.42 4.62
CA VAL A 196 20.81 16.08 4.29
C VAL A 196 20.38 15.40 5.56
N ARG A 197 19.13 14.95 5.58
CA ARG A 197 18.58 14.13 6.68
C ARG A 197 18.31 12.72 6.18
N ALA A 198 18.90 11.73 6.85
CA ALA A 198 18.68 10.31 6.54
C ALA A 198 18.01 9.61 7.72
N SER A 199 16.99 8.82 7.39
CA SER A 199 16.32 7.90 8.32
C SER A 199 16.83 6.50 8.06
N LEU A 200 17.28 5.80 9.13
CA LEU A 200 17.79 4.45 9.05
C LEU A 200 17.08 3.56 10.09
N THR A 201 17.06 2.28 9.81
CA THR A 201 16.74 1.25 10.80
C THR A 201 18.06 0.65 11.30
N ALA A 202 18.36 0.88 12.57
CA ALA A 202 19.45 0.21 13.28
C ALA A 202 18.90 -1.11 13.85
N TYR A 203 19.56 -2.22 13.59
CA TYR A 203 19.13 -3.54 14.04
C TYR A 203 20.30 -4.45 14.40
N ASN A 204 20.05 -5.30 15.37
CA ASN A 204 20.93 -6.41 15.75
C ASN A 204 20.07 -7.63 16.10
N GLU A 205 20.61 -8.64 16.73
CA GLU A 205 19.87 -9.85 17.09
C GLU A 205 18.79 -9.62 18.16
N GLN A 206 18.87 -8.53 18.94
CA GLN A 206 18.08 -8.30 20.14
C GLN A 206 17.06 -7.18 19.98
N GLU A 207 17.33 -6.21 19.10
CA GLU A 207 16.44 -5.05 18.97
C GLU A 207 16.46 -4.45 17.56
N ILE A 208 15.40 -3.71 17.26
CA ILE A 208 15.26 -2.87 16.07
C ILE A 208 14.83 -1.48 16.53
N LYS A 209 15.54 -0.45 16.09
CA LYS A 209 15.18 0.93 16.41
C LYS A 209 15.34 1.87 15.22
N PRO A 210 14.41 2.82 15.03
CA PRO A 210 14.57 3.88 14.04
C PRO A 210 15.61 4.89 14.55
N VAL A 211 16.54 5.30 13.67
CA VAL A 211 17.54 6.31 13.95
C VAL A 211 17.57 7.35 12.82
N GLN A 212 17.97 8.56 13.14
CA GLN A 212 18.11 9.64 12.16
C GLN A 212 19.46 10.29 12.30
N VAL A 213 20.06 10.64 11.16
CA VAL A 213 21.30 11.38 11.09
C VAL A 213 21.12 12.58 10.16
N GLU A 214 21.84 13.65 10.46
CA GLU A 214 21.80 14.89 9.69
C GLU A 214 23.22 15.42 9.48
N TRP A 215 23.49 15.95 8.29
CA TRP A 215 24.77 16.57 7.98
C TRP A 215 24.62 17.64 6.89
N GLU A 216 25.55 18.58 6.86
CA GLU A 216 25.67 19.58 5.80
C GLU A 216 26.33 18.96 4.54
N GLN A 217 25.85 19.39 3.37
CA GLN A 217 26.34 18.92 2.07
C GLN A 217 27.46 19.80 1.55
#